data_70551bd8c4f4aae63a8e79d4e35bcff4
#
_entry.id   70551bd8c4f4aae63a8e79d4e35bcff4
#
_cell.length_a   1.000
_cell.length_b   1.000
_cell.length_c   1.000
_cell.angle_alpha   90.00
_cell.angle_beta   90.00
_cell.angle_gamma   90.00
#
_symmetry.space_group_name_H-M   'P 1'
#
loop_
_entity.id
_entity.type
_entity.pdbx_description
1 polymer ?
#
loop_
_entity_poly.entity_id
_entity_poly.type
_entity_poly.pdbx_seq_one_letter_code
_entity_poly.pdbx_strand_id
1 'polypeptide(L)'
;MDLSRINTWKSKQLKSFLSSKDAFKADINGHSVLYYAIADNNVRLVCTLLNAGALKNLLDNEFPLHQAATLEDTKIVKILLFSGMDDSQFDDKGNTALYYAVDSGNMQTVKLFVKKNWRLMFYGKTGWKTSFYHAVMLNDVSIVSXXLSEIPSPFDLAILLSCIHTTIKNGHVDMMILLLDYMTSTNTNSLLFIPDIKLAIDNKDIEMLQALFKYDINIYSVNLENVLLDDAEIAKMIIEKHVEYKSDSYTXDLDDVKNNKLDEIISKNEELRLMYVNYVRKNY
;
A
#
# COMPACT_ATOMS: atom_id res chain seq x y z
N MET A 1 -8.94 34.75 -21.40
CA MET A 1 -9.86 33.91 -22.17
C MET A 1 -10.33 32.79 -21.24
N ASP A 2 -11.56 32.35 -21.37
CA ASP A 2 -12.08 31.22 -20.58
C ASP A 2 -12.16 30.00 -21.49
N LEU A 3 -11.37 29.00 -21.18
CA LEU A 3 -11.27 27.74 -21.95
C LEU A 3 -12.18 26.62 -21.41
N SER A 4 -12.91 26.85 -20.30
CA SER A 4 -13.74 25.82 -19.67
C SER A 4 -14.78 25.21 -20.61
N ARG A 5 -15.16 25.90 -21.67
CA ARG A 5 -16.15 25.42 -22.67
C ARG A 5 -15.51 24.86 -23.94
N ILE A 6 -14.22 24.62 -23.98
CA ILE A 6 -13.52 24.17 -25.23
C ILE A 6 -14.12 22.88 -25.78
N ASN A 7 -14.61 22.03 -24.90
CA ASN A 7 -15.21 20.74 -25.30
C ASN A 7 -16.51 20.90 -26.13
N THR A 8 -17.13 22.08 -26.11
CA THR A 8 -18.34 22.39 -26.88
C THR A 8 -18.04 23.08 -28.20
N TRP A 9 -16.78 23.41 -28.46
CA TRP A 9 -16.43 24.18 -29.67
C TRP A 9 -16.56 23.35 -30.93
N LYS A 10 -17.11 23.96 -31.97
CA LYS A 10 -17.18 23.37 -33.31
C LYS A 10 -15.79 23.28 -33.95
N SER A 11 -15.58 22.37 -34.86
CA SER A 11 -14.29 22.11 -35.53
C SER A 11 -13.66 23.37 -36.10
N LYS A 12 -14.47 24.31 -36.66
CA LYS A 12 -13.97 25.57 -37.23
C LYS A 12 -13.41 26.50 -36.17
N GLN A 13 -14.10 26.59 -35.01
CA GLN A 13 -13.64 27.40 -33.86
C GLN A 13 -12.33 26.82 -33.30
N LEU A 14 -12.28 25.52 -33.13
CA LEU A 14 -11.08 24.83 -32.61
C LEU A 14 -9.87 25.04 -33.54
N LYS A 15 -10.06 24.89 -34.86
CA LYS A 15 -8.99 25.10 -35.84
C LYS A 15 -8.49 26.54 -35.82
N SER A 16 -9.40 27.49 -35.79
CA SER A 16 -9.03 28.93 -35.69
C SER A 16 -8.23 29.23 -34.42
N PHE A 17 -8.66 28.67 -33.29
CA PHE A 17 -7.97 28.84 -32.02
C PHE A 17 -6.56 28.23 -32.07
N LEU A 18 -6.42 26.98 -32.53
CA LEU A 18 -5.13 26.27 -32.59
C LEU A 18 -4.12 26.95 -33.52
N SER A 19 -4.60 27.79 -34.46
CA SER A 19 -3.75 28.59 -35.34
C SER A 19 -3.32 29.92 -34.68
N SER A 20 -3.87 30.26 -33.54
CA SER A 20 -3.54 31.52 -32.85
C SER A 20 -2.25 31.38 -31.99
N LYS A 21 -1.60 32.49 -31.72
CA LYS A 21 -0.42 32.58 -30.84
C LYS A 21 -0.75 32.25 -29.36
N ASP A 22 -2.03 32.25 -29.03
CA ASP A 22 -2.50 32.06 -27.65
C ASP A 22 -3.08 30.66 -27.41
N ALA A 23 -2.99 29.76 -28.39
CA ALA A 23 -3.61 28.43 -28.35
C ALA A 23 -3.23 27.61 -27.12
N PHE A 24 -2.00 27.75 -26.63
CA PHE A 24 -1.49 26.96 -25.53
C PHE A 24 -1.16 27.77 -24.27
N LYS A 25 -1.58 29.05 -24.24
CA LYS A 25 -1.43 29.88 -23.03
C LYS A 25 -2.49 29.52 -22.00
N ALA A 26 -2.16 29.78 -20.74
CA ALA A 26 -3.12 29.67 -19.64
C ALA A 26 -4.32 30.56 -19.86
N ASP A 27 -5.49 30.10 -19.49
CA ASP A 27 -6.70 30.89 -19.44
C ASP A 27 -6.76 31.77 -18.16
N ILE A 28 -7.90 32.39 -17.92
CA ILE A 28 -8.12 33.25 -16.73
C ILE A 28 -8.07 32.46 -15.41
N ASN A 29 -8.20 31.14 -15.47
CA ASN A 29 -8.14 30.26 -14.31
C ASN A 29 -6.75 29.60 -14.14
N GLY A 30 -5.80 29.93 -15.02
CA GLY A 30 -4.45 29.38 -14.99
C GLY A 30 -4.29 28.03 -15.65
N HIS A 31 -5.28 27.55 -16.41
CA HIS A 31 -5.28 26.22 -17.04
C HIS A 31 -5.13 26.29 -18.56
N SER A 32 -4.48 25.27 -19.13
CA SER A 32 -4.35 25.11 -20.57
C SER A 32 -5.61 24.46 -21.17
N VAL A 33 -5.70 24.52 -22.48
CA VAL A 33 -6.75 23.81 -23.24
C VAL A 33 -6.69 22.28 -23.03
N LEU A 34 -5.49 21.73 -22.85
CA LEU A 34 -5.29 20.29 -22.60
C LEU A 34 -5.88 19.88 -21.25
N TYR A 35 -5.72 20.72 -20.23
CA TYR A 35 -6.32 20.49 -18.91
C TYR A 35 -7.83 20.23 -19.01
N TYR A 36 -8.56 21.10 -19.70
CA TYR A 36 -10.03 20.95 -19.84
C TYR A 36 -10.41 19.73 -20.67
N ALA A 37 -9.64 19.44 -21.71
CA ALA A 37 -9.89 18.26 -22.55
C ALA A 37 -9.76 16.96 -21.75
N ILE A 38 -8.77 16.89 -20.84
CA ILE A 38 -8.57 15.74 -19.95
C ILE A 38 -9.67 15.71 -18.89
N ALA A 39 -9.96 16.84 -18.24
CA ALA A 39 -10.99 16.93 -17.20
C ALA A 39 -12.35 16.42 -17.67
N ASP A 40 -12.72 16.71 -18.92
CA ASP A 40 -13.98 16.23 -19.52
C ASP A 40 -13.87 14.85 -20.18
N ASN A 41 -12.74 14.19 -20.01
CA ASN A 41 -12.45 12.87 -20.63
C ASN A 41 -12.68 12.86 -22.16
N ASN A 42 -12.37 13.98 -22.82
CA ASN A 42 -12.60 14.16 -24.25
C ASN A 42 -11.42 13.63 -25.07
N VAL A 43 -11.40 12.31 -25.29
CA VAL A 43 -10.33 11.60 -26.02
C VAL A 43 -10.03 12.24 -27.36
N ARG A 44 -11.09 12.59 -28.13
CA ARG A 44 -10.93 13.17 -29.47
C ARG A 44 -10.21 14.52 -29.41
N LEU A 45 -10.60 15.36 -28.47
CA LEU A 45 -9.97 16.69 -28.30
C LEU A 45 -8.53 16.54 -27.82
N VAL A 46 -8.26 15.64 -26.86
CA VAL A 46 -6.89 15.34 -26.40
C VAL A 46 -6.01 14.96 -27.59
N CYS A 47 -6.44 14.02 -28.45
CA CYS A 47 -5.66 13.63 -29.64
C CYS A 47 -5.41 14.82 -30.58
N THR A 48 -6.41 15.67 -30.80
CA THR A 48 -6.29 16.86 -31.66
C THR A 48 -5.24 17.84 -31.10
N LEU A 49 -5.28 18.07 -29.78
CA LEU A 49 -4.35 18.97 -29.08
C LEU A 49 -2.92 18.45 -29.10
N LEU A 50 -2.74 17.13 -28.86
CA LEU A 50 -1.41 16.50 -28.88
C LEU A 50 -0.79 16.62 -30.27
N ASN A 51 -1.58 16.38 -31.33
CA ASN A 51 -1.13 16.54 -32.73
C ASN A 51 -0.78 18.00 -33.06
N ALA A 52 -1.42 18.95 -32.39
CA ALA A 52 -1.14 20.39 -32.53
C ALA A 52 0.04 20.84 -31.68
N GLY A 53 0.68 19.95 -30.92
CA GLY A 53 1.89 20.25 -30.14
C GLY A 53 1.65 20.68 -28.70
N ALA A 54 0.53 20.31 -28.10
CA ALA A 54 0.19 20.69 -26.73
C ALA A 54 1.27 20.28 -25.72
N LEU A 55 1.90 19.10 -25.87
CA LEU A 55 2.95 18.64 -24.94
C LEU A 55 4.21 19.49 -24.95
N LYS A 56 4.50 20.18 -26.07
CA LYS A 56 5.66 21.08 -26.16
C LYS A 56 5.40 22.43 -25.50
N ASN A 57 4.14 22.68 -25.15
CA ASN A 57 3.68 23.97 -24.64
C ASN A 57 2.94 23.80 -23.30
N LEU A 58 3.30 22.77 -22.52
CA LEU A 58 2.71 22.56 -21.20
C LEU A 58 3.07 23.70 -20.26
N LEU A 59 2.13 24.07 -19.41
CA LEU A 59 2.37 25.02 -18.34
C LEU A 59 3.16 24.31 -17.21
N ASP A 60 4.00 25.07 -16.52
CA ASP A 60 4.88 24.52 -15.47
C ASP A 60 4.12 23.81 -14.35
N ASN A 61 2.88 24.21 -14.07
CA ASN A 61 2.05 23.66 -13.00
C ASN A 61 1.04 22.63 -13.51
N GLU A 62 1.20 22.12 -14.73
CA GLU A 62 0.29 21.13 -15.30
C GLU A 62 0.94 19.74 -15.39
N PHE A 63 0.21 18.77 -14.91
CA PHE A 63 0.62 17.37 -14.87
C PHE A 63 -0.45 16.51 -15.56
N PRO A 64 -0.50 16.52 -16.91
CA PRO A 64 -1.58 15.86 -17.67
C PRO A 64 -1.73 14.36 -17.36
N LEU A 65 -0.60 13.67 -17.16
CA LEU A 65 -0.62 12.23 -16.87
C LEU A 65 -1.21 11.97 -15.47
N HIS A 66 -0.90 12.84 -14.49
CA HIS A 66 -1.45 12.75 -13.14
C HIS A 66 -2.96 12.98 -13.15
N GLN A 67 -3.39 14.00 -13.87
CA GLN A 67 -4.82 14.32 -14.04
C GLN A 67 -5.54 13.16 -14.74
N ALA A 68 -4.99 12.63 -15.83
CA ALA A 68 -5.58 11.51 -16.57
C ALA A 68 -5.68 10.24 -15.72
N ALA A 69 -4.74 10.04 -14.78
CA ALA A 69 -4.70 8.87 -13.91
C ALA A 69 -5.89 8.81 -12.93
N THR A 70 -6.55 9.95 -12.65
CA THR A 70 -7.75 9.98 -11.81
C THR A 70 -9.03 9.60 -12.56
N LEU A 71 -8.98 9.50 -13.89
CA LEU A 71 -10.16 9.18 -14.71
C LEU A 71 -10.46 7.68 -14.67
N GLU A 72 -11.74 7.31 -14.76
CA GLU A 72 -12.14 5.91 -14.81
C GLU A 72 -11.61 5.19 -16.05
N ASP A 73 -11.53 5.89 -17.18
CA ASP A 73 -11.14 5.32 -18.49
C ASP A 73 -9.63 5.50 -18.72
N THR A 74 -8.94 4.43 -19.05
CA THR A 74 -7.49 4.41 -19.29
C THR A 74 -7.07 5.01 -20.65
N LYS A 75 -8.01 5.36 -21.52
CA LYS A 75 -7.70 5.77 -22.90
C LYS A 75 -6.75 6.97 -22.95
N ILE A 76 -7.04 8.03 -22.18
CA ILE A 76 -6.21 9.23 -22.17
C ILE A 76 -4.81 8.93 -21.60
N VAL A 77 -4.73 8.13 -20.53
CA VAL A 77 -3.44 7.69 -19.97
C VAL A 77 -2.60 6.99 -21.05
N LYS A 78 -3.20 6.03 -21.77
CA LYS A 78 -2.51 5.31 -22.86
C LYS A 78 -2.01 6.26 -23.95
N ILE A 79 -2.85 7.23 -24.35
CA ILE A 79 -2.51 8.21 -25.40
C ILE A 79 -1.34 9.08 -24.93
N LEU A 80 -1.38 9.58 -23.70
CA LEU A 80 -0.32 10.43 -23.14
C LEU A 80 1.01 9.68 -23.04
N LEU A 81 0.97 8.42 -22.55
CA LEU A 81 2.17 7.56 -22.48
C LEU A 81 2.71 7.25 -23.88
N PHE A 82 1.83 6.95 -24.82
CA PHE A 82 2.22 6.72 -26.23
C PHE A 82 2.85 7.97 -26.87
N SER A 83 2.41 9.16 -26.45
CA SER A 83 2.94 10.44 -26.92
C SER A 83 4.28 10.80 -26.27
N GLY A 84 4.84 9.93 -25.43
CA GLY A 84 6.16 10.08 -24.84
C GLY A 84 6.20 10.81 -23.49
N MET A 85 5.08 10.93 -22.79
CA MET A 85 5.10 11.51 -21.44
C MET A 85 5.84 10.60 -20.46
N ASP A 86 6.63 11.21 -19.58
CA ASP A 86 7.40 10.53 -18.55
C ASP A 86 6.48 10.12 -17.39
N ASP A 87 6.35 8.80 -17.19
CA ASP A 87 5.53 8.23 -16.11
C ASP A 87 6.19 8.34 -14.73
N SER A 88 7.47 8.70 -14.69
CA SER A 88 8.20 8.88 -13.42
C SER A 88 8.18 10.31 -12.89
N GLN A 89 7.58 11.24 -13.62
CA GLN A 89 7.50 12.65 -13.24
C GLN A 89 6.76 12.82 -11.90
N PHE A 90 7.27 13.68 -11.04
CA PHE A 90 6.60 14.10 -9.81
C PHE A 90 5.85 15.40 -10.01
N ASP A 91 4.69 15.49 -9.40
CA ASP A 91 3.96 16.77 -9.28
C ASP A 91 4.54 17.64 -8.14
N ASP A 92 3.91 18.77 -7.89
CA ASP A 92 4.33 19.70 -6.82
C ASP A 92 4.23 19.11 -5.41
N LYS A 93 3.39 18.08 -5.24
CA LYS A 93 3.22 17.38 -3.96
C LYS A 93 4.24 16.25 -3.79
N GLY A 94 5.01 15.94 -4.83
CA GLY A 94 5.98 14.84 -4.84
C GLY A 94 5.37 13.47 -5.17
N ASN A 95 4.19 13.44 -5.77
CA ASN A 95 3.49 12.21 -6.17
C ASN A 95 3.70 11.92 -7.66
N THR A 96 3.70 10.65 -8.04
CA THR A 96 3.68 10.20 -9.44
C THR A 96 2.23 10.06 -9.94
N ALA A 97 2.05 9.92 -11.25
CA ALA A 97 0.73 9.64 -11.82
C ALA A 97 0.14 8.31 -11.28
N LEU A 98 1.01 7.31 -11.02
CA LEU A 98 0.57 6.03 -10.41
C LEU A 98 -0.06 6.24 -9.02
N TYR A 99 0.46 7.19 -8.23
CA TYR A 99 -0.12 7.52 -6.92
C TYR A 99 -1.60 7.89 -7.08
N TYR A 100 -1.93 8.72 -8.07
CA TYR A 100 -3.31 9.16 -8.32
C TYR A 100 -4.20 8.04 -8.88
N ALA A 101 -3.64 7.11 -9.66
CA ALA A 101 -4.36 5.92 -10.10
C ALA A 101 -4.75 5.03 -8.91
N VAL A 102 -3.85 4.89 -7.94
CA VAL A 102 -4.10 4.15 -6.68
C VAL A 102 -5.15 4.90 -5.84
N ASP A 103 -4.97 6.20 -5.66
CA ASP A 103 -5.86 7.06 -4.86
C ASP A 103 -7.31 7.03 -5.38
N SER A 104 -7.49 6.95 -6.71
CA SER A 104 -8.81 6.87 -7.34
C SER A 104 -9.37 5.43 -7.40
N GLY A 105 -8.61 4.42 -6.97
CA GLY A 105 -9.02 3.02 -7.03
C GLY A 105 -9.07 2.45 -8.46
N ASN A 106 -8.41 3.11 -9.42
CA ASN A 106 -8.49 2.70 -10.83
C ASN A 106 -7.55 1.54 -11.14
N MET A 107 -7.99 0.32 -10.85
CA MET A 107 -7.24 -0.92 -11.04
C MET A 107 -6.68 -1.04 -12.47
N GLN A 108 -7.43 -0.61 -13.50
CA GLN A 108 -6.98 -0.74 -14.90
C GLN A 108 -5.79 0.19 -15.18
N THR A 109 -5.83 1.41 -14.65
CA THR A 109 -4.73 2.38 -14.78
C THR A 109 -3.52 1.95 -13.94
N VAL A 110 -3.75 1.44 -12.73
CA VAL A 110 -2.69 0.87 -11.87
C VAL A 110 -1.96 -0.25 -12.64
N LYS A 111 -2.69 -1.22 -13.18
CA LYS A 111 -2.10 -2.33 -13.96
C LYS A 111 -1.29 -1.82 -15.15
N LEU A 112 -1.77 -0.79 -15.83
CA LEU A 112 -1.09 -0.20 -16.98
C LEU A 112 0.30 0.33 -16.59
N PHE A 113 0.37 1.13 -15.52
CA PHE A 113 1.62 1.70 -15.03
C PHE A 113 2.58 0.61 -14.53
N VAL A 114 2.07 -0.31 -13.70
CA VAL A 114 2.90 -1.34 -13.05
C VAL A 114 3.49 -2.31 -14.08
N LYS A 115 2.70 -2.74 -15.07
CA LYS A 115 3.21 -3.59 -16.16
C LYS A 115 4.27 -2.89 -17.01
N LYS A 116 4.15 -1.57 -17.19
CA LYS A 116 5.16 -0.79 -17.91
C LYS A 116 6.44 -0.64 -17.09
N ASN A 117 6.30 -0.33 -15.79
CA ASN A 117 7.44 -0.12 -14.89
C ASN A 117 7.00 -0.29 -13.43
N TRP A 118 7.12 -1.51 -12.90
CA TRP A 118 6.74 -1.83 -11.51
C TRP A 118 7.47 -0.96 -10.47
N ARG A 119 8.69 -0.51 -10.80
CA ARG A 119 9.48 0.33 -9.86
C ARG A 119 8.79 1.64 -9.49
N LEU A 120 7.88 2.14 -10.34
CA LEU A 120 7.10 3.36 -10.06
C LEU A 120 6.32 3.26 -8.74
N MET A 121 5.98 2.03 -8.31
CA MET A 121 5.26 1.82 -7.05
C MET A 121 6.04 2.33 -5.83
N PHE A 122 7.38 2.38 -5.95
CA PHE A 122 8.28 2.75 -4.87
C PHE A 122 8.91 4.13 -5.04
N TYR A 123 8.52 4.85 -6.09
CA TYR A 123 8.99 6.22 -6.32
C TYR A 123 8.14 7.19 -5.49
N GLY A 124 8.81 7.99 -4.67
CA GLY A 124 8.21 9.06 -3.89
C GLY A 124 9.30 10.06 -3.49
N LYS A 125 9.02 11.34 -3.63
CA LYS A 125 9.97 12.41 -3.27
C LYS A 125 10.28 12.44 -1.77
N THR A 126 9.36 11.93 -0.96
CA THR A 126 9.49 11.89 0.51
C THR A 126 9.30 10.46 0.98
N GLY A 127 10.38 9.69 0.96
CA GLY A 127 10.55 8.35 1.54
C GLY A 127 9.32 7.42 1.58
N TRP A 128 8.32 7.78 2.36
CA TRP A 128 7.16 6.93 2.64
C TRP A 128 5.95 7.19 1.72
N LYS A 129 5.94 8.28 0.94
CA LYS A 129 4.82 8.62 0.05
C LYS A 129 4.94 7.89 -1.30
N THR A 130 5.06 6.58 -1.24
CA THR A 130 5.07 5.74 -2.45
C THR A 130 3.64 5.28 -2.77
N SER A 131 3.39 4.97 -4.04
CA SER A 131 2.08 4.46 -4.47
C SER A 131 1.75 3.12 -3.79
N PHE A 132 2.75 2.28 -3.55
CA PHE A 132 2.57 1.00 -2.84
C PHE A 132 2.12 1.24 -1.40
N TYR A 133 2.85 2.07 -0.65
CA TYR A 133 2.50 2.38 0.74
C TYR A 133 1.11 3.04 0.83
N HIS A 134 0.79 3.92 -0.13
CA HIS A 134 -0.53 4.56 -0.19
C HIS A 134 -1.66 3.54 -0.37
N ALA A 135 -1.48 2.54 -1.25
CA ALA A 135 -2.45 1.45 -1.44
C ALA A 135 -2.68 0.67 -0.12
N VAL A 136 -1.60 0.40 0.63
CA VAL A 136 -1.68 -0.26 1.94
C VAL A 136 -2.45 0.62 2.94
N MET A 137 -2.19 1.94 2.96
CA MET A 137 -2.89 2.90 3.83
C MET A 137 -4.39 2.97 3.53
N LEU A 138 -4.76 2.88 2.24
CA LEU A 138 -6.17 2.85 1.81
C LEU A 138 -6.85 1.50 2.11
N ASN A 139 -6.09 0.51 2.54
CA ASN A 139 -6.54 -0.88 2.76
C ASN A 139 -7.13 -1.50 1.49
N ASP A 140 -6.61 -1.13 0.32
CA ASP A 140 -7.06 -1.72 -0.95
C ASP A 140 -6.31 -3.02 -1.23
N VAL A 141 -6.83 -4.10 -0.68
CA VAL A 141 -6.27 -5.47 -0.80
C VAL A 141 -6.13 -5.87 -2.29
N SER A 142 -7.09 -5.46 -3.12
CA SER A 142 -7.09 -5.81 -4.55
C SER A 142 -5.93 -5.14 -5.30
N ILE A 143 -5.72 -3.85 -5.05
CA ILE A 143 -4.60 -3.11 -5.67
C ILE A 143 -3.27 -3.65 -5.15
N VAL A 144 -3.12 -3.85 -3.85
CA VAL A 144 -1.86 -4.37 -3.27
C VAL A 144 -1.56 -5.77 -3.80
N SER A 145 -2.53 -6.63 -3.90
CA SER A 145 -2.39 -7.95 -4.52
C SER A 145 -1.88 -7.87 -5.95
N UNK A 146 -2.28 -6.87 -6.68
CA UNK A 146 -1.90 -6.64 -7.95
C UNK A 146 -0.58 -6.09 -8.03
N UNK A 147 -0.13 -5.37 -7.12
CA UNK A 147 1.08 -4.91 -7.00
C UNK A 147 2.02 -5.90 -6.74
N LEU A 148 1.79 -6.72 -5.76
CA LEU A 148 2.75 -7.77 -5.34
C LEU A 148 3.02 -8.80 -6.45
N SER A 149 2.02 -9.14 -7.24
CA SER A 149 2.16 -10.13 -8.33
C SER A 149 3.10 -9.67 -9.47
N GLU A 150 3.33 -8.40 -9.60
CA GLU A 150 4.17 -7.84 -10.67
C GLU A 150 5.60 -7.53 -10.19
N ILE A 151 5.88 -7.67 -8.89
CA ILE A 151 7.20 -7.39 -8.32
C ILE A 151 8.09 -8.64 -8.46
N PRO A 152 9.21 -8.56 -9.15
CA PRO A 152 10.18 -9.66 -9.13
C PRO A 152 10.86 -9.75 -7.76
N SER A 153 10.90 -10.94 -7.18
CA SER A 153 11.62 -11.17 -5.92
C SER A 153 13.15 -11.00 -6.13
N PRO A 154 13.90 -10.50 -5.14
CA PRO A 154 13.48 -10.04 -3.80
C PRO A 154 13.06 -8.58 -3.76
N PHE A 155 12.09 -8.29 -2.90
CA PHE A 155 11.55 -6.95 -2.66
C PHE A 155 12.24 -6.29 -1.45
N ASP A 156 12.20 -4.97 -1.37
CA ASP A 156 12.80 -4.22 -0.24
C ASP A 156 12.06 -4.55 1.07
N LEU A 157 12.74 -5.31 1.92
CA LEU A 157 12.21 -5.77 3.20
C LEU A 157 11.81 -4.62 4.13
N ALA A 158 12.54 -3.52 4.12
CA ALA A 158 12.25 -2.38 5.01
C ALA A 158 10.89 -1.75 4.68
N ILE A 159 10.57 -1.64 3.39
CA ILE A 159 9.26 -1.12 2.95
C ILE A 159 8.15 -2.09 3.38
N LEU A 160 8.37 -3.39 3.16
CA LEU A 160 7.38 -4.42 3.49
C LEU A 160 7.09 -4.45 5.00
N LEU A 161 8.13 -4.43 5.83
CA LEU A 161 7.99 -4.40 7.30
C LEU A 161 7.25 -3.15 7.78
N SER A 162 7.53 -1.99 7.17
CA SER A 162 6.83 -0.74 7.47
C SER A 162 5.34 -0.84 7.12
N CYS A 163 5.02 -1.49 6.00
CA CYS A 163 3.63 -1.74 5.58
C CYS A 163 2.93 -2.67 6.59
N ILE A 164 3.57 -3.76 6.99
CA ILE A 164 3.03 -4.71 7.97
C ILE A 164 2.77 -3.99 9.31
N HIS A 165 3.74 -3.22 9.80
CA HIS A 165 3.57 -2.41 11.02
C HIS A 165 2.34 -1.50 10.91
N THR A 166 2.16 -0.85 9.75
CA THR A 166 1.02 0.05 9.52
C THR A 166 -0.31 -0.71 9.51
N THR A 167 -0.35 -1.90 8.91
CA THR A 167 -1.58 -2.72 8.89
C THR A 167 -1.97 -3.17 10.30
N ILE A 168 -1.00 -3.58 11.11
CA ILE A 168 -1.24 -3.98 12.51
C ILE A 168 -1.76 -2.76 13.31
N LYS A 169 -1.12 -1.61 13.14
CA LYS A 169 -1.51 -0.37 13.81
C LYS A 169 -2.96 0.03 13.50
N ASN A 170 -3.40 -0.18 12.27
CA ASN A 170 -4.71 0.24 11.78
C ASN A 170 -5.77 -0.87 11.90
N GLY A 171 -5.42 -2.07 12.33
CA GLY A 171 -6.34 -3.21 12.44
C GLY A 171 -6.75 -3.79 11.08
N HIS A 172 -5.91 -3.64 10.04
CA HIS A 172 -6.20 -4.12 8.69
C HIS A 172 -5.76 -5.59 8.55
N VAL A 173 -6.53 -6.52 9.10
CA VAL A 173 -6.17 -7.95 9.22
C VAL A 173 -5.92 -8.60 7.85
N ASP A 174 -6.85 -8.44 6.89
CA ASP A 174 -6.71 -9.05 5.55
C ASP A 174 -5.46 -8.54 4.81
N MET A 175 -5.17 -7.24 4.94
CA MET A 175 -3.98 -6.64 4.35
C MET A 175 -2.70 -7.21 4.99
N MET A 176 -2.70 -7.34 6.32
CA MET A 176 -1.57 -7.92 7.04
C MET A 176 -1.32 -9.36 6.59
N ILE A 177 -2.39 -10.17 6.48
CA ILE A 177 -2.31 -11.56 5.98
C ILE A 177 -1.69 -11.58 4.56
N LEU A 178 -2.19 -10.74 3.66
CA LEU A 178 -1.67 -10.66 2.29
C LEU A 178 -0.16 -10.37 2.26
N LEU A 179 0.29 -9.40 3.07
CA LEU A 179 1.72 -9.02 3.12
C LEU A 179 2.58 -10.13 3.73
N LEU A 180 2.10 -10.82 4.78
CA LEU A 180 2.80 -11.94 5.41
C LEU A 180 2.87 -13.15 4.47
N ASP A 181 1.79 -13.46 3.75
CA ASP A 181 1.77 -14.53 2.75
C ASP A 181 2.79 -14.27 1.65
N TYR A 182 2.88 -13.02 1.20
CA TYR A 182 3.90 -12.63 0.21
C TYR A 182 5.31 -12.82 0.78
N MET A 183 5.57 -12.39 2.02
CA MET A 183 6.86 -12.58 2.70
C MET A 183 7.26 -14.07 2.76
N THR A 184 6.34 -14.91 3.20
CA THR A 184 6.60 -16.36 3.35
C THR A 184 6.83 -17.01 1.99
N SER A 185 6.06 -16.65 0.97
CA SER A 185 6.18 -17.21 -0.39
C SER A 185 7.51 -16.86 -1.07
N THR A 186 8.10 -15.71 -0.73
CA THR A 186 9.38 -15.25 -1.30
C THR A 186 10.61 -15.73 -0.52
N ASN A 187 10.40 -16.58 0.49
CA ASN A 187 11.45 -17.20 1.31
C ASN A 187 12.40 -16.16 1.94
N THR A 188 11.86 -14.98 2.24
CA THR A 188 12.57 -14.00 3.04
C THR A 188 12.51 -14.49 4.49
N ASN A 189 13.56 -15.15 4.96
CA ASN A 189 13.70 -15.73 6.31
C ASN A 189 13.70 -14.66 7.43
N SER A 190 12.94 -13.60 7.24
CA SER A 190 12.92 -12.45 8.14
C SER A 190 11.69 -12.44 9.05
N LEU A 191 10.97 -13.55 9.15
CA LEU A 191 9.88 -13.72 10.12
C LEU A 191 10.34 -13.46 11.57
N LEU A 192 11.66 -13.61 11.81
CA LEU A 192 12.29 -13.26 13.08
C LEU A 192 12.21 -11.75 13.43
N PHE A 193 11.83 -10.92 12.45
CA PHE A 193 11.79 -9.45 12.62
C PHE A 193 10.39 -8.85 12.46
N ILE A 194 9.32 -9.66 12.59
CA ILE A 194 8.00 -9.05 12.57
C ILE A 194 7.85 -8.26 13.88
N PRO A 195 7.85 -6.93 13.77
CA PRO A 195 7.71 -6.13 14.96
C PRO A 195 6.26 -6.14 15.39
N ASP A 196 6.06 -6.14 16.63
CA ASP A 196 4.90 -5.54 17.28
C ASP A 196 3.61 -6.37 17.28
N ILE A 197 3.73 -7.67 17.56
CA ILE A 197 2.69 -8.37 18.30
C ILE A 197 2.24 -7.50 19.49
N LYS A 198 3.19 -6.75 20.09
CA LYS A 198 2.91 -5.77 21.14
C LYS A 198 1.83 -4.76 20.72
N LEU A 199 1.88 -4.26 19.50
CA LEU A 199 0.91 -3.27 19.04
C LEU A 199 -0.51 -3.87 18.94
N ALA A 200 -0.63 -5.11 18.47
CA ALA A 200 -1.90 -5.83 18.44
C ALA A 200 -2.42 -6.10 19.85
N ILE A 201 -1.52 -6.43 20.77
CA ILE A 201 -1.83 -6.63 22.19
C ILE A 201 -2.31 -5.31 22.82
N ASP A 202 -1.56 -4.22 22.63
CA ASP A 202 -1.89 -2.91 23.21
C ASP A 202 -3.24 -2.40 22.67
N ASN A 203 -3.58 -2.73 21.41
CA ASN A 203 -4.86 -2.41 20.80
C ASN A 203 -5.99 -3.37 21.20
N LYS A 204 -5.67 -4.46 21.88
CA LYS A 204 -6.60 -5.57 22.23
C LYS A 204 -7.29 -6.13 20.98
N ASP A 205 -6.57 -6.22 19.87
CA ASP A 205 -7.08 -6.67 18.58
C ASP A 205 -6.97 -8.20 18.49
N ILE A 206 -8.01 -8.88 18.97
CA ILE A 206 -8.08 -10.34 19.04
C ILE A 206 -7.96 -10.97 17.64
N GLU A 207 -8.66 -10.39 16.66
CA GLU A 207 -8.64 -10.89 15.27
C GLU A 207 -7.23 -10.79 14.67
N MET A 208 -6.57 -9.66 14.88
CA MET A 208 -5.18 -9.45 14.45
C MET A 208 -4.23 -10.46 15.13
N LEU A 209 -4.39 -10.67 16.43
CA LEU A 209 -3.58 -11.64 17.19
C LEU A 209 -3.79 -13.07 16.67
N GLN A 210 -5.05 -13.48 16.43
CA GLN A 210 -5.37 -14.79 15.86
C GLN A 210 -4.73 -14.99 14.48
N ALA A 211 -4.77 -13.93 13.65
CA ALA A 211 -4.17 -13.98 12.33
C ALA A 211 -2.64 -14.05 12.43
N LEU A 212 -2.02 -13.24 13.29
CA LEU A 212 -0.57 -13.23 13.50
C LEU A 212 -0.06 -14.61 14.00
N PHE A 213 -0.80 -15.27 14.91
CA PHE A 213 -0.39 -16.56 15.47
C PHE A 213 -0.42 -17.72 14.47
N LYS A 214 -1.00 -17.54 13.28
CA LYS A 214 -0.89 -18.52 12.19
C LYS A 214 0.49 -18.53 11.55
N TYR A 215 1.27 -17.47 11.75
CA TYR A 215 2.64 -17.35 11.26
C TYR A 215 3.63 -17.64 12.42
N ASP A 216 4.83 -18.02 12.08
CA ASP A 216 5.88 -18.34 13.06
C ASP A 216 6.47 -17.05 13.66
N ILE A 217 5.70 -16.42 14.54
CA ILE A 217 6.05 -15.12 15.14
C ILE A 217 6.60 -15.34 16.54
N ASN A 218 7.72 -14.70 16.84
CA ASN A 218 8.36 -14.77 18.16
C ASN A 218 7.52 -14.00 19.20
N ILE A 219 6.70 -14.71 19.96
CA ILE A 219 5.87 -14.16 21.03
C ILE A 219 6.70 -13.64 22.21
N TYR A 220 7.96 -14.05 22.32
CA TYR A 220 8.84 -13.66 23.45
C TYR A 220 9.52 -12.30 23.26
N SER A 221 9.28 -11.64 22.15
CA SER A 221 9.81 -10.29 21.88
C SER A 221 9.18 -9.21 22.77
N VAL A 222 8.06 -9.52 23.43
CA VAL A 222 7.27 -8.60 24.26
C VAL A 222 7.40 -8.96 25.73
N ASN A 223 7.39 -7.95 26.61
CA ASN A 223 7.24 -8.17 28.04
C ASN A 223 5.78 -8.54 28.34
N LEU A 224 5.54 -9.84 28.45
CA LEU A 224 4.21 -10.41 28.60
C LEU A 224 3.65 -10.34 30.04
N GLU A 225 4.48 -9.95 31.03
CA GLU A 225 4.09 -9.98 32.45
C GLU A 225 2.81 -9.19 32.73
N ASN A 226 2.75 -7.95 32.26
CA ASN A 226 1.57 -7.08 32.45
C ASN A 226 0.39 -7.57 31.59
N VAL A 227 0.66 -7.96 30.35
CA VAL A 227 -0.36 -8.40 29.41
C VAL A 227 -1.14 -9.60 29.95
N LEU A 228 -0.42 -10.59 30.48
CA LEU A 228 -1.01 -11.82 31.03
C LEU A 228 -1.89 -11.57 32.23
N LEU A 229 -1.68 -10.46 32.95
CA LEU A 229 -2.47 -10.11 34.13
C LEU A 229 -3.66 -9.20 33.80
N ASP A 230 -3.61 -8.48 32.69
CA ASP A 230 -4.60 -7.44 32.36
C ASP A 230 -5.75 -7.95 31.46
N ASP A 231 -5.52 -9.02 30.69
CA ASP A 231 -6.52 -9.51 29.74
C ASP A 231 -6.48 -11.06 29.64
N ALA A 232 -7.52 -11.69 30.18
CA ALA A 232 -7.61 -13.17 30.27
C ALA A 232 -7.72 -13.83 28.87
N GLU A 233 -8.35 -13.18 27.90
CA GLU A 233 -8.47 -13.74 26.55
C GLU A 233 -7.14 -13.73 25.83
N ILE A 234 -6.43 -12.62 25.88
CA ILE A 234 -5.09 -12.49 25.30
C ILE A 234 -4.11 -13.43 26.05
N ALA A 235 -4.19 -13.48 27.35
CA ALA A 235 -3.37 -14.40 28.18
C ALA A 235 -3.55 -15.86 27.73
N LYS A 236 -4.80 -16.26 27.54
CA LYS A 236 -5.13 -17.63 27.07
C LYS A 236 -4.49 -17.90 25.71
N MET A 237 -4.64 -17.00 24.74
CA MET A 237 -4.07 -17.16 23.40
C MET A 237 -2.54 -17.28 23.43
N ILE A 238 -1.88 -16.45 24.22
CA ILE A 238 -0.42 -16.49 24.38
C ILE A 238 0.03 -17.82 25.00
N ILE A 239 -0.67 -18.28 26.04
CA ILE A 239 -0.37 -19.54 26.71
C ILE A 239 -0.56 -20.73 25.73
N GLU A 240 -1.63 -20.72 24.96
CA GLU A 240 -1.89 -21.75 23.96
C GLU A 240 -0.75 -21.81 22.94
N LYS A 241 -0.35 -20.66 22.42
CA LYS A 241 0.76 -20.57 21.46
C LYS A 241 2.10 -20.99 22.06
N HIS A 242 2.35 -20.64 23.32
CA HIS A 242 3.55 -21.06 24.05
C HIS A 242 3.62 -22.60 24.19
N VAL A 243 2.52 -23.26 24.53
CA VAL A 243 2.46 -24.72 24.63
C VAL A 243 2.71 -25.37 23.26
N GLU A 244 2.11 -24.86 22.19
CA GLU A 244 2.35 -25.32 20.82
C GLU A 244 3.85 -25.24 20.48
N TYR A 245 4.48 -24.11 20.76
CA TYR A 245 5.90 -23.88 20.50
C TYR A 245 6.79 -24.90 21.23
N LYS A 246 6.45 -25.21 22.48
CA LYS A 246 7.21 -26.21 23.28
C LYS A 246 7.07 -27.60 22.70
N SER A 247 5.89 -27.98 22.20
CA SER A 247 5.65 -29.31 21.63
C SER A 247 6.40 -29.52 20.31
N ASP A 248 6.64 -28.44 19.55
CA ASP A 248 7.27 -28.51 18.22
C ASP A 248 8.81 -28.31 18.25
N SER A 249 9.36 -27.75 19.35
CA SER A 249 10.79 -27.43 19.42
C SER A 249 11.63 -28.63 19.93
N TYR A 250 12.23 -29.35 18.99
CA TYR A 250 13.30 -30.34 19.28
C TYR A 250 14.71 -29.66 19.18
N THR A 251 14.75 -28.36 19.15
CA THR A 251 16.05 -27.67 18.98
C THR A 251 16.27 -26.52 19.95
N UNK A 252 17.17 -26.56 20.68
CA UNK A 252 17.52 -25.71 21.70
C UNK A 252 18.48 -24.66 21.33
N ASP A 253 18.55 -23.85 21.59
CA ASP A 253 19.80 -23.16 21.95
C ASP A 253 19.66 -21.67 22.30
N LEU A 254 18.67 -20.95 21.84
CA LEU A 254 18.52 -19.51 22.13
C LEU A 254 17.17 -19.12 22.73
N ASP A 255 16.18 -19.96 22.56
CA ASP A 255 14.82 -19.70 23.05
C ASP A 255 14.59 -20.20 24.49
N ASP A 256 15.47 -21.03 25.02
CA ASP A 256 15.32 -21.61 26.38
C ASP A 256 15.30 -20.54 27.48
N VAL A 257 16.07 -19.48 27.35
CA VAL A 257 16.13 -18.40 28.37
C VAL A 257 14.84 -17.58 28.39
N LYS A 258 14.27 -17.32 27.23
CA LYS A 258 13.01 -16.55 27.10
C LYS A 258 11.79 -17.41 27.44
N ASN A 259 11.83 -18.68 27.08
CA ASN A 259 10.81 -19.66 27.46
C ASN A 259 10.71 -19.78 28.98
N ASN A 260 11.86 -19.82 29.66
CA ASN A 260 11.94 -19.91 31.12
C ASN A 260 11.26 -18.71 31.82
N LYS A 261 11.35 -17.52 31.25
CA LYS A 261 10.72 -16.32 31.84
C LYS A 261 9.19 -16.40 31.78
N LEU A 262 8.63 -16.88 30.66
CA LEU A 262 7.18 -17.06 30.53
C LEU A 262 6.68 -18.16 31.47
N ASP A 263 7.40 -19.30 31.57
CA ASP A 263 7.11 -20.35 32.54
C ASP A 263 7.14 -19.84 33.99
N GLU A 264 8.08 -18.96 34.30
CA GLU A 264 8.18 -18.35 35.62
C GLU A 264 6.94 -17.48 35.92
N ILE A 265 6.50 -16.68 34.96
CA ILE A 265 5.29 -15.85 35.10
C ILE A 265 4.06 -16.74 35.29
N ILE A 266 3.90 -17.77 34.45
CA ILE A 266 2.79 -18.72 34.53
C ILE A 266 2.78 -19.43 35.88
N SER A 267 3.95 -19.87 36.37
CA SER A 267 4.05 -20.60 37.62
C SER A 267 3.71 -19.77 38.88
N LYS A 268 3.94 -18.47 38.80
CA LYS A 268 3.68 -17.53 39.90
C LYS A 268 2.22 -17.09 40.00
N ASN A 269 1.45 -17.28 38.93
CA ASN A 269 0.04 -16.87 38.89
C ASN A 269 -0.87 -18.10 38.78
N GLU A 270 -1.73 -18.31 39.78
CA GLU A 270 -2.58 -19.48 39.88
C GLU A 270 -3.57 -19.58 38.71
N GLU A 271 -4.13 -18.46 38.26
CA GLU A 271 -5.07 -18.42 37.16
C GLU A 271 -4.40 -18.80 35.82
N LEU A 272 -3.23 -18.22 35.55
CA LEU A 272 -2.45 -18.55 34.34
C LEU A 272 -1.99 -20.00 34.37
N ARG A 273 -1.59 -20.50 35.55
CA ARG A 273 -1.20 -21.89 35.72
C ARG A 273 -2.38 -22.82 35.42
N LEU A 274 -3.56 -22.47 35.88
CA LEU A 274 -4.77 -23.26 35.64
C LEU A 274 -5.12 -23.28 34.12
N MET A 275 -5.02 -22.13 33.44
CA MET A 275 -5.19 -22.04 32.00
C MET A 275 -4.20 -22.96 31.25
N TYR A 276 -2.93 -22.91 31.61
CA TYR A 276 -1.87 -23.73 31.03
C TYR A 276 -2.18 -25.24 31.21
N VAL A 277 -2.45 -25.66 32.45
CA VAL A 277 -2.73 -27.09 32.78
C VAL A 277 -3.98 -27.55 32.02
N ASN A 278 -5.03 -26.75 31.97
CA ASN A 278 -6.26 -27.09 31.26
C ASN A 278 -6.04 -27.26 29.76
N TYR A 279 -5.25 -26.38 29.16
CA TYR A 279 -4.93 -26.47 27.74
C TYR A 279 -4.11 -27.73 27.42
N VAL A 280 -3.06 -27.99 28.20
CA VAL A 280 -2.23 -29.20 28.02
C VAL A 280 -3.07 -30.49 28.16
N ARG A 281 -3.91 -30.60 29.20
CA ARG A 281 -4.77 -31.75 29.42
C ARG A 281 -5.78 -31.99 28.29
N LYS A 282 -6.22 -30.93 27.63
CA LYS A 282 -7.22 -31.00 26.57
C LYS A 282 -6.63 -31.44 25.22
N ASN A 283 -5.37 -31.11 24.97
CA ASN A 283 -4.80 -31.25 23.63
C ASN A 283 -3.67 -32.31 23.56
N TYR A 284 -3.15 -32.74 24.71
CA TYR A 284 -2.10 -33.75 24.86
C TYR A 284 -2.48 -34.80 25.91
#